data_4c8ccfaf63372222f554878cc1208c94
#
_entry.id   4c8ccfaf63372222f554878cc1208c94
#
_cell.length_a   1.000
_cell.length_b   1.000
_cell.length_c   1.000
_cell.angle_alpha   90.00
_cell.angle_beta   90.00
_cell.angle_gamma   90.00
#
_symmetry.space_group_name_H-M   'P 1'
#
loop_
_entity.id
_entity.type
_entity.pdbx_description
1 polymer ?
#
loop_
_entity_poly.entity_id
_entity_poly.type
_entity_poly.pdbx_seq_one_letter_code
_entity_poly.pdbx_strand_id
1 'polypeptide(L)'
;HTLVLLLACTLAVGCSSGGDDPIDDPKPTPTPTPTPTPTPSDPTDADLANYKCPTYVDNYVSIADWSKRSQWNLANVHDPSVMKAADGYYYMYQTDASYGNAHEGHGHFHARRSKDLVNWEYLGATMQEAPAWVKTKLNEIRAEQGLAPIANPSYGYWAPCVRKVKDNLYRMYYAIVVNNYIKTGGTTYDGSWTERAFIGMAETTDPASNKWTDKGFVICSSSDKGKNWARKSDRDWNGYFKFNAIDPSFIITPNGEHWLIYGSWHSGIAAVQLNPETGKTLKELPKSYGTADEIAPYGKLIFTRTNGSRWQGAEAPEVVYHDGYYYLFLAYDGLDVPYNTRVLRSKNVDGPYETMNNRVTNAANGAGDNPTVLTHPYKFSQGYGWVGISHCAVFDDGAGNWYYVSQQRFPQNVGGNAYSNALMMGGVRSIKWNENGWPVVMPERYGAVPQVAIKASELAGTWEGIDLAYEYGKQRVSTEFTLNADGSMTGGTAWPNVKVWNFDTSSNTLTIGTTKLKVQREVDWEASPRKLTIVYSGVSGSKSFWGKKK
;
A
#
# COMPACT_ATOMS: atom_id res chain seq x y z
N HIS A 1 -28.99 49.27 -8.83
CA HIS A 1 -29.49 49.82 -10.13
C HIS A 1 -28.64 49.28 -11.27
N THR A 2 -29.30 48.49 -12.04
CA THR A 2 -29.65 48.53 -13.48
C THR A 2 -28.62 47.83 -14.34
N LEU A 3 -28.85 46.67 -14.80
CA LEU A 3 -29.74 46.03 -15.79
C LEU A 3 -29.36 46.35 -17.26
N VAL A 4 -29.23 45.28 -18.07
CA VAL A 4 -29.71 45.14 -19.45
C VAL A 4 -28.75 45.60 -20.57
N LEU A 5 -28.53 45.01 -21.73
CA LEU A 5 -29.32 44.10 -22.59
C LEU A 5 -28.47 43.58 -23.75
N LEU A 6 -28.92 42.51 -24.36
CA LEU A 6 -28.57 41.94 -25.65
C LEU A 6 -28.51 42.97 -26.81
N LEU A 7 -27.69 42.67 -27.83
CA LEU A 7 -28.16 42.89 -29.22
C LEU A 7 -27.48 41.93 -30.22
N ALA A 8 -28.29 41.14 -30.87
CA ALA A 8 -27.99 40.43 -32.10
C ALA A 8 -28.14 41.39 -33.30
N CYS A 9 -27.31 41.26 -34.31
CA CYS A 9 -27.57 41.81 -35.64
C CYS A 9 -27.13 40.83 -36.71
N THR A 10 -28.11 40.26 -37.34
CA THR A 10 -28.08 39.67 -38.69
C THR A 10 -28.02 40.73 -39.75
N LEU A 11 -27.26 40.53 -40.80
CA LEU A 11 -27.59 41.03 -42.13
C LEU A 11 -26.97 40.15 -43.21
N ALA A 12 -27.81 39.73 -44.09
CA ALA A 12 -27.56 38.92 -45.26
C ALA A 12 -27.34 39.78 -46.52
N VAL A 13 -26.92 39.08 -47.58
CA VAL A 13 -27.21 39.27 -49.03
C VAL A 13 -26.06 39.74 -49.89
N GLY A 14 -25.81 38.92 -50.90
CA GLY A 14 -25.12 39.23 -52.14
C GLY A 14 -24.83 37.96 -52.94
N CYS A 15 -25.75 37.60 -53.85
CA CYS A 15 -25.61 36.54 -54.84
C CYS A 15 -24.62 36.91 -55.97
N SER A 16 -23.86 35.91 -56.46
CA SER A 16 -23.69 35.74 -57.92
C SER A 16 -23.31 34.29 -58.25
N SER A 17 -23.91 33.83 -59.31
CA SER A 17 -23.99 32.51 -59.89
C SER A 17 -22.66 31.92 -60.39
N GLY A 18 -22.49 30.66 -60.27
CA GLY A 18 -21.55 29.78 -60.96
C GLY A 18 -21.80 28.36 -60.52
N GLY A 19 -22.41 27.55 -61.36
CA GLY A 19 -22.74 26.16 -61.04
C GLY A 19 -21.50 25.28 -61.09
N ASP A 20 -21.42 24.44 -60.15
CA ASP A 20 -20.74 23.14 -60.19
C ASP A 20 -21.50 22.18 -59.27
N ASP A 21 -21.69 20.95 -59.74
CA ASP A 21 -22.46 19.92 -59.10
C ASP A 21 -21.92 19.58 -57.66
N PRO A 22 -22.80 19.28 -56.67
CA PRO A 22 -22.38 18.89 -55.36
C PRO A 22 -21.78 17.48 -55.39
N ILE A 23 -20.51 17.39 -55.06
CA ILE A 23 -19.91 16.11 -54.67
C ILE A 23 -20.56 15.72 -53.33
N ASP A 24 -21.32 14.62 -53.34
CA ASP A 24 -21.87 14.02 -52.13
C ASP A 24 -20.72 13.65 -51.16
N ASP A 25 -20.59 14.39 -50.07
CA ASP A 25 -19.75 13.97 -48.94
C ASP A 25 -20.27 12.63 -48.39
N PRO A 26 -19.42 11.62 -48.20
CA PRO A 26 -19.87 10.35 -47.67
C PRO A 26 -20.39 10.57 -46.23
N LYS A 27 -21.68 10.28 -46.06
CA LYS A 27 -22.36 10.26 -44.75
C LYS A 27 -21.51 9.52 -43.75
N PRO A 28 -21.16 10.09 -42.56
CA PRO A 28 -20.34 9.40 -41.59
C PRO A 28 -21.01 8.09 -41.19
N THR A 29 -20.28 7.00 -41.37
CA THR A 29 -20.68 5.68 -40.94
C THR A 29 -20.91 5.75 -39.42
N PRO A 30 -22.06 5.32 -38.90
CA PRO A 30 -22.30 5.33 -37.46
C PRO A 30 -21.22 4.47 -36.76
N THR A 31 -20.51 5.09 -35.85
CA THR A 31 -19.59 4.37 -34.97
C THR A 31 -20.38 3.26 -34.25
N PRO A 32 -19.95 2.00 -34.33
CA PRO A 32 -20.65 0.94 -33.64
C PRO A 32 -20.72 1.26 -32.14
N THR A 33 -21.93 1.31 -31.61
CA THR A 33 -22.15 1.42 -30.17
C THR A 33 -21.41 0.26 -29.49
N PRO A 34 -20.51 0.53 -28.52
CA PRO A 34 -19.83 -0.57 -27.84
C PRO A 34 -20.86 -1.49 -27.24
N THR A 35 -20.79 -2.76 -27.60
CA THR A 35 -21.60 -3.82 -26.98
C THR A 35 -21.33 -3.77 -25.48
N PRO A 36 -22.36 -3.64 -24.63
CA PRO A 36 -22.14 -3.66 -23.20
C PRO A 36 -21.41 -4.93 -22.80
N THR A 37 -20.29 -4.80 -22.13
CA THR A 37 -19.59 -5.95 -21.53
C THR A 37 -20.59 -6.65 -20.59
N PRO A 38 -20.83 -7.96 -20.72
CA PRO A 38 -21.74 -8.64 -19.82
C PRO A 38 -21.33 -8.40 -18.38
N THR A 39 -22.23 -7.94 -17.55
CA THR A 39 -22.01 -7.90 -16.09
C THR A 39 -21.72 -9.35 -15.66
N PRO A 40 -20.61 -9.60 -14.92
CA PRO A 40 -20.36 -10.94 -14.42
C PRO A 40 -21.58 -11.42 -13.65
N SER A 41 -22.07 -12.61 -14.00
CA SER A 41 -23.16 -13.24 -13.25
C SER A 41 -22.65 -13.56 -11.83
N ASP A 42 -23.51 -13.44 -10.83
CA ASP A 42 -23.19 -13.88 -9.48
C ASP A 42 -22.75 -15.35 -9.48
N PRO A 43 -21.72 -15.70 -8.68
CA PRO A 43 -21.22 -17.07 -8.62
C PRO A 43 -22.31 -18.02 -8.08
N THR A 44 -22.33 -19.23 -8.62
CA THR A 44 -23.32 -20.27 -8.31
C THR A 44 -22.74 -21.31 -7.35
N ASP A 45 -23.64 -22.15 -6.76
CA ASP A 45 -23.25 -23.30 -5.96
C ASP A 45 -22.36 -24.27 -6.77
N ALA A 46 -22.58 -24.38 -8.08
CA ALA A 46 -21.75 -25.19 -8.96
C ALA A 46 -20.33 -24.64 -9.10
N ASP A 47 -20.17 -23.32 -9.18
CA ASP A 47 -18.85 -22.67 -9.21
C ASP A 47 -18.08 -22.96 -7.92
N LEU A 48 -18.75 -22.86 -6.77
CA LEU A 48 -18.16 -23.18 -5.49
C LEU A 48 -17.79 -24.67 -5.37
N ALA A 49 -18.65 -25.57 -5.82
CA ALA A 49 -18.41 -27.02 -5.79
C ALA A 49 -17.23 -27.44 -6.70
N ASN A 50 -17.04 -26.73 -7.80
CA ASN A 50 -15.93 -26.98 -8.74
C ASN A 50 -14.64 -26.25 -8.40
N TYR A 51 -14.65 -25.34 -7.41
CA TYR A 51 -13.46 -24.58 -7.00
C TYR A 51 -12.36 -25.51 -6.48
N LYS A 52 -11.12 -25.19 -6.83
CA LYS A 52 -9.93 -25.91 -6.37
C LYS A 52 -9.02 -24.95 -5.60
N CYS A 53 -8.69 -25.33 -4.37
CA CYS A 53 -7.76 -24.57 -3.55
C CYS A 53 -6.39 -24.47 -4.23
N PRO A 54 -5.69 -23.32 -4.09
CA PRO A 54 -4.33 -23.17 -4.59
C PRO A 54 -3.39 -24.19 -3.97
N THR A 55 -2.45 -24.71 -4.77
CA THR A 55 -1.54 -25.80 -4.35
C THR A 55 -0.10 -25.35 -4.18
N TYR A 56 0.22 -24.08 -4.51
CA TYR A 56 1.60 -23.61 -4.34
C TYR A 56 2.03 -23.65 -2.85
N VAL A 57 3.30 -23.89 -2.65
CA VAL A 57 3.87 -24.06 -1.30
C VAL A 57 4.26 -22.72 -0.67
N ASP A 58 4.26 -22.66 0.66
CA ASP A 58 4.73 -21.50 1.42
C ASP A 58 6.23 -21.60 1.77
N ASN A 59 6.82 -22.76 1.63
CA ASN A 59 8.26 -22.95 1.91
C ASN A 59 9.10 -22.41 0.76
N TYR A 60 9.58 -21.18 0.87
CA TYR A 60 10.35 -20.53 -0.18
C TYR A 60 11.82 -20.89 -0.20
N VAL A 61 12.40 -21.47 0.83
CA VAL A 61 13.83 -21.84 0.83
C VAL A 61 14.18 -22.61 -0.42
N SER A 62 13.30 -23.51 -0.84
CA SER A 62 13.51 -24.35 -2.04
C SER A 62 13.36 -23.61 -3.36
N ILE A 63 12.68 -22.44 -3.39
CA ILE A 63 12.38 -21.70 -4.64
C ILE A 63 12.87 -20.24 -4.61
N ALA A 64 13.45 -19.77 -3.50
CA ALA A 64 13.86 -18.37 -3.35
C ALA A 64 15.08 -17.98 -4.19
N ASP A 65 15.86 -18.95 -4.67
CA ASP A 65 17.03 -18.73 -5.53
C ASP A 65 16.64 -18.11 -6.87
N TRP A 66 17.52 -17.27 -7.43
CA TRP A 66 17.31 -16.61 -8.71
C TRP A 66 16.99 -17.56 -9.86
N SER A 67 17.63 -18.73 -9.90
CA SER A 67 17.37 -19.73 -10.93
C SER A 67 15.95 -20.27 -10.95
N LYS A 68 15.23 -20.12 -9.85
CA LYS A 68 13.85 -20.57 -9.63
C LYS A 68 12.80 -19.47 -9.81
N ARG A 69 13.18 -18.27 -10.25
CA ARG A 69 12.29 -17.08 -10.29
C ARG A 69 10.98 -17.30 -11.06
N SER A 70 10.93 -18.19 -12.03
CA SER A 70 9.68 -18.56 -12.71
C SER A 70 8.67 -19.31 -11.82
N GLN A 71 9.12 -19.82 -10.67
CA GLN A 71 8.30 -20.54 -9.69
C GLN A 71 7.99 -19.68 -8.46
N TRP A 72 8.51 -18.46 -8.36
CA TRP A 72 8.40 -17.64 -7.14
C TRP A 72 6.96 -17.33 -6.75
N ASN A 73 6.05 -17.15 -7.72
CA ASN A 73 4.72 -16.64 -7.42
C ASN A 73 4.82 -15.37 -6.54
N LEU A 74 4.61 -15.48 -5.24
CA LEU A 74 4.74 -14.39 -4.27
C LEU A 74 6.00 -14.49 -3.37
N ALA A 75 6.93 -15.40 -3.64
CA ALA A 75 8.20 -15.44 -2.93
C ALA A 75 9.05 -14.20 -3.22
N ASN A 76 9.86 -13.75 -2.26
CA ASN A 76 10.73 -12.58 -2.36
C ASN A 76 9.98 -11.26 -2.63
N VAL A 77 8.78 -11.09 -2.06
CA VAL A 77 8.04 -9.83 -2.11
C VAL A 77 8.38 -8.98 -0.88
N HIS A 78 8.81 -7.74 -1.11
CA HIS A 78 9.11 -6.76 -0.07
C HIS A 78 8.60 -5.38 -0.49
N ASP A 79 7.88 -4.66 0.38
CA ASP A 79 7.30 -3.35 0.13
C ASP A 79 6.54 -3.27 -1.21
N PRO A 80 5.48 -4.07 -1.40
CA PRO A 80 4.81 -4.14 -2.69
C PRO A 80 3.95 -2.91 -2.97
N SER A 81 3.90 -2.51 -4.24
CA SER A 81 2.89 -1.63 -4.81
C SER A 81 2.13 -2.38 -5.89
N VAL A 82 0.80 -2.30 -5.88
CA VAL A 82 -0.05 -3.01 -6.86
C VAL A 82 -1.02 -2.04 -7.51
N MET A 83 -1.20 -2.19 -8.81
CA MET A 83 -2.25 -1.53 -9.58
C MET A 83 -2.91 -2.48 -10.57
N LYS A 84 -4.17 -2.24 -10.90
CA LYS A 84 -4.84 -2.88 -12.03
C LYS A 84 -4.64 -2.04 -13.28
N ALA A 85 -4.12 -2.64 -14.35
CA ALA A 85 -3.91 -1.97 -15.63
C ALA A 85 -5.10 -2.15 -16.59
N ALA A 86 -5.09 -1.38 -17.68
CA ALA A 86 -6.16 -1.42 -18.69
C ALA A 86 -6.26 -2.76 -19.44
N ASP A 87 -5.18 -3.54 -19.47
CA ASP A 87 -5.15 -4.90 -20.05
C ASP A 87 -5.81 -5.97 -19.16
N GLY A 88 -6.32 -5.56 -17.98
CA GLY A 88 -6.98 -6.44 -17.02
C GLY A 88 -6.04 -7.19 -16.08
N TYR A 89 -4.73 -7.01 -16.20
CA TYR A 89 -3.77 -7.56 -15.26
C TYR A 89 -3.58 -6.62 -14.06
N TYR A 90 -3.26 -7.23 -12.92
CA TYR A 90 -2.67 -6.56 -11.77
C TYR A 90 -1.15 -6.65 -11.89
N TYR A 91 -0.47 -5.52 -11.72
CA TYR A 91 0.98 -5.42 -11.73
C TYR A 91 1.48 -5.06 -10.35
N MET A 92 2.50 -5.79 -9.89
CA MET A 92 3.16 -5.56 -8.60
C MET A 92 4.62 -5.16 -8.86
N TYR A 93 5.07 -4.15 -8.12
CA TYR A 93 6.46 -3.66 -8.11
C TYR A 93 6.92 -3.59 -6.66
N GLN A 94 8.23 -3.73 -6.41
CA GLN A 94 8.73 -3.94 -5.06
C GLN A 94 10.14 -3.42 -4.81
N THR A 95 10.51 -3.33 -3.54
CA THR A 95 11.88 -3.15 -3.06
C THR A 95 12.75 -4.34 -3.48
N ASP A 96 14.04 -4.10 -3.70
CA ASP A 96 15.00 -5.12 -4.14
C ASP A 96 15.29 -6.23 -3.12
N ALA A 97 14.92 -6.02 -1.84
CA ALA A 97 15.18 -7.03 -0.81
C ALA A 97 14.63 -8.40 -1.19
N SER A 98 15.44 -9.42 -0.98
CA SER A 98 15.11 -10.81 -1.28
C SER A 98 15.86 -11.77 -0.37
N TYR A 99 15.35 -12.97 -0.20
CA TYR A 99 16.02 -13.99 0.59
C TYR A 99 17.32 -14.43 -0.09
N GLY A 100 18.42 -14.46 0.68
CA GLY A 100 19.73 -14.82 0.15
C GLY A 100 20.24 -13.88 -0.94
N ASN A 101 19.77 -12.62 -0.96
CA ASN A 101 20.12 -11.63 -1.98
C ASN A 101 19.85 -12.11 -3.43
N ALA A 102 18.77 -12.85 -3.65
CA ALA A 102 18.44 -13.41 -4.96
C ALA A 102 18.32 -12.35 -6.08
N HIS A 103 17.98 -11.10 -5.75
CA HIS A 103 17.89 -10.00 -6.72
C HIS A 103 19.24 -9.34 -7.05
N GLU A 104 20.31 -9.62 -6.28
CA GLU A 104 21.61 -8.96 -6.45
C GLU A 104 22.18 -9.24 -7.85
N GLY A 105 22.62 -8.17 -8.53
CA GLY A 105 23.16 -8.24 -9.90
C GLY A 105 22.11 -8.39 -11.00
N HIS A 106 20.82 -8.32 -10.70
CA HIS A 106 19.74 -8.57 -11.65
C HIS A 106 18.82 -7.36 -11.88
N GLY A 107 19.31 -6.15 -11.62
CA GLY A 107 18.54 -4.91 -11.72
C GLY A 107 17.69 -4.63 -10.49
N HIS A 108 16.75 -3.69 -10.62
CA HIS A 108 16.08 -3.05 -9.51
C HIS A 108 14.58 -2.93 -9.75
N PHE A 109 13.80 -2.82 -8.64
CA PHE A 109 12.35 -2.68 -8.66
C PHE A 109 11.68 -3.79 -9.49
N HIS A 110 11.82 -5.01 -9.01
CA HIS A 110 11.34 -6.21 -9.69
C HIS A 110 9.82 -6.23 -9.79
N ALA A 111 9.33 -6.63 -10.96
CA ALA A 111 7.92 -6.64 -11.31
C ALA A 111 7.37 -8.05 -11.46
N ARG A 112 6.07 -8.17 -11.23
CA ARG A 112 5.26 -9.36 -11.53
C ARG A 112 3.84 -8.96 -11.87
N ARG A 113 3.07 -9.87 -12.47
CA ARG A 113 1.67 -9.63 -12.81
C ARG A 113 0.78 -10.82 -12.52
N SER A 114 -0.51 -10.57 -12.36
CA SER A 114 -1.53 -11.59 -12.14
C SER A 114 -2.86 -11.18 -12.78
N LYS A 115 -3.65 -12.16 -13.20
CA LYS A 115 -5.05 -11.93 -13.58
C LYS A 115 -6.04 -12.16 -12.44
N ASP A 116 -5.65 -12.94 -11.45
CA ASP A 116 -6.55 -13.47 -10.41
C ASP A 116 -6.11 -13.14 -8.98
N LEU A 117 -4.97 -12.41 -8.82
CA LEU A 117 -4.35 -12.08 -7.53
C LEU A 117 -3.83 -13.30 -6.74
N VAL A 118 -3.94 -14.49 -7.28
CA VAL A 118 -3.50 -15.76 -6.66
C VAL A 118 -2.24 -16.27 -7.33
N ASN A 119 -2.23 -16.27 -8.66
CA ASN A 119 -1.12 -16.75 -9.48
C ASN A 119 -0.38 -15.58 -10.10
N TRP A 120 0.92 -15.44 -9.78
CA TRP A 120 1.74 -14.32 -10.20
C TRP A 120 2.90 -14.77 -11.08
N GLU A 121 3.08 -14.08 -12.20
CA GLU A 121 4.18 -14.26 -13.15
C GLU A 121 5.26 -13.21 -12.89
N TYR A 122 6.50 -13.65 -12.73
CA TYR A 122 7.66 -12.76 -12.60
C TYR A 122 8.04 -12.16 -13.96
N LEU A 123 8.21 -10.82 -14.02
CA LEU A 123 8.47 -10.07 -15.25
C LEU A 123 9.92 -9.55 -15.36
N GLY A 124 10.68 -9.50 -14.27
CA GLY A 124 12.01 -8.93 -14.23
C GLY A 124 12.10 -7.55 -13.60
N ALA A 125 13.31 -6.98 -13.63
CA ALA A 125 13.58 -5.65 -13.12
C ALA A 125 13.05 -4.55 -14.06
N THR A 126 12.61 -3.44 -13.47
CA THR A 126 12.14 -2.26 -14.22
C THR A 126 13.22 -1.22 -14.45
N MET A 127 14.32 -1.30 -13.72
CA MET A 127 15.46 -0.40 -13.76
C MET A 127 16.75 -1.23 -13.69
N GLN A 128 17.76 -0.93 -14.52
CA GLN A 128 18.99 -1.69 -14.52
C GLN A 128 20.06 -1.09 -13.60
N GLU A 129 20.09 0.25 -13.48
CA GLU A 129 21.02 0.98 -12.64
C GLU A 129 20.41 2.29 -12.18
N ALA A 130 20.97 2.91 -11.15
CA ALA A 130 20.53 4.23 -10.67
C ALA A 130 20.68 5.27 -11.79
N PRO A 131 19.66 6.10 -12.04
CA PRO A 131 19.77 7.20 -13.01
C PRO A 131 20.90 8.16 -12.63
N ALA A 132 21.61 8.68 -13.62
CA ALA A 132 22.78 9.55 -13.43
C ALA A 132 22.48 10.80 -12.59
N TRP A 133 21.25 11.30 -12.63
CA TRP A 133 20.82 12.47 -11.87
C TRP A 133 20.96 12.27 -10.34
N VAL A 134 20.86 11.02 -9.84
CA VAL A 134 20.99 10.74 -8.39
C VAL A 134 22.35 11.15 -7.87
N LYS A 135 23.42 10.72 -8.56
CA LYS A 135 24.79 11.10 -8.22
C LYS A 135 25.01 12.62 -8.34
N THR A 136 24.46 13.23 -9.40
CA THR A 136 24.56 14.67 -9.62
C THR A 136 23.93 15.44 -8.46
N LYS A 137 22.66 15.11 -8.11
CA LYS A 137 21.96 15.75 -6.99
C LYS A 137 22.64 15.51 -5.65
N LEU A 138 23.12 14.30 -5.40
CA LEU A 138 23.87 13.99 -4.19
C LEU A 138 25.07 14.94 -4.05
N ASN A 139 25.88 15.07 -5.09
CA ASN A 139 27.11 15.87 -5.02
C ASN A 139 26.83 17.38 -5.03
N GLU A 140 25.76 17.87 -5.65
CA GLU A 140 25.29 19.24 -5.50
C GLU A 140 24.98 19.56 -4.02
N ILE A 141 24.18 18.71 -3.37
CA ILE A 141 23.81 18.90 -1.95
C ILE A 141 25.05 18.78 -1.04
N ARG A 142 25.94 17.82 -1.32
CA ARG A 142 27.18 17.68 -0.57
C ARG A 142 28.06 18.91 -0.68
N ALA A 143 28.20 19.49 -1.88
CA ALA A 143 28.95 20.74 -2.08
C ALA A 143 28.34 21.91 -1.29
N GLU A 144 27.03 22.05 -1.28
CA GLU A 144 26.33 23.06 -0.47
C GLU A 144 26.56 22.90 1.03
N GLN A 145 26.78 21.67 1.50
CA GLN A 145 27.06 21.33 2.89
C GLN A 145 28.57 21.35 3.23
N GLY A 146 29.42 21.67 2.26
CA GLY A 146 30.88 21.63 2.45
C GLY A 146 31.46 20.23 2.53
N LEU A 147 30.76 19.22 2.01
CA LEU A 147 31.21 17.84 1.98
C LEU A 147 31.87 17.48 0.64
N ALA A 148 32.87 16.62 0.67
CA ALA A 148 33.53 16.15 -0.53
C ALA A 148 32.60 15.35 -1.43
N PRO A 149 32.74 15.44 -2.76
CA PRO A 149 31.93 14.64 -3.68
C PRO A 149 32.22 13.15 -3.56
N ILE A 150 31.23 12.32 -3.85
CA ILE A 150 31.36 10.86 -3.93
C ILE A 150 31.41 10.45 -5.40
N ALA A 151 32.49 9.82 -5.80
CA ALA A 151 32.70 9.39 -7.18
C ALA A 151 31.82 8.18 -7.56
N ASN A 152 31.72 7.21 -6.66
CA ASN A 152 30.98 5.96 -6.87
C ASN A 152 30.07 5.69 -5.65
N PRO A 153 28.93 6.40 -5.54
CA PRO A 153 27.99 6.15 -4.46
C PRO A 153 27.31 4.79 -4.60
N SER A 154 27.04 4.15 -3.47
CA SER A 154 26.27 2.92 -3.37
C SER A 154 24.85 3.23 -2.94
N TYR A 155 23.89 2.49 -3.46
CA TYR A 155 22.47 2.79 -3.31
C TYR A 155 21.66 1.57 -2.85
N GLY A 156 20.56 1.85 -2.13
CA GLY A 156 19.42 0.95 -1.98
C GLY A 156 18.26 1.42 -2.86
N TYR A 157 17.44 0.49 -3.32
CA TYR A 157 16.31 0.72 -4.23
C TYR A 157 15.03 0.24 -3.54
N TRP A 158 14.22 1.18 -3.02
CA TRP A 158 13.20 0.89 -2.05
C TRP A 158 11.83 1.42 -2.44
N ALA A 159 10.80 0.68 -2.02
CA ALA A 159 9.39 1.05 -1.97
C ALA A 159 8.88 1.85 -3.17
N PRO A 160 8.78 1.26 -4.36
CA PRO A 160 8.15 1.92 -5.49
C PRO A 160 6.64 2.03 -5.27
N CYS A 161 6.03 3.10 -5.80
CA CYS A 161 4.59 3.25 -5.86
C CYS A 161 4.16 3.48 -7.31
N VAL A 162 3.27 2.65 -7.83
CA VAL A 162 2.81 2.74 -9.22
C VAL A 162 1.32 2.97 -9.28
N ARG A 163 0.90 3.94 -10.11
CA ARG A 163 -0.52 4.21 -10.37
C ARG A 163 -0.76 4.51 -11.85
N LYS A 164 -1.97 4.18 -12.31
CA LYS A 164 -2.49 4.69 -13.58
C LYS A 164 -2.77 6.19 -13.42
N VAL A 165 -2.23 7.01 -14.31
CA VAL A 165 -2.41 8.48 -14.29
C VAL A 165 -3.57 8.88 -15.18
N LYS A 166 -3.61 8.35 -16.39
CA LYS A 166 -4.66 8.52 -17.40
C LYS A 166 -4.61 7.32 -18.36
N ASP A 167 -5.49 7.30 -19.34
CA ASP A 167 -5.46 6.23 -20.34
C ASP A 167 -4.08 6.13 -20.98
N ASN A 168 -3.56 4.92 -20.99
CA ASN A 168 -2.24 4.59 -21.52
C ASN A 168 -1.06 5.35 -20.86
N LEU A 169 -1.20 5.79 -19.61
CA LEU A 169 -0.06 6.36 -18.87
C LEU A 169 -0.05 5.84 -17.44
N TYR A 170 1.06 5.23 -17.07
CA TYR A 170 1.34 4.73 -15.72
C TYR A 170 2.59 5.41 -15.19
N ARG A 171 2.57 5.78 -13.93
CA ARG A 171 3.65 6.50 -13.27
C ARG A 171 4.11 5.76 -12.04
N MET A 172 5.42 5.59 -11.93
CA MET A 172 6.12 5.01 -10.78
C MET A 172 6.87 6.12 -10.05
N TYR A 173 6.64 6.27 -8.76
CA TYR A 173 7.52 6.99 -7.85
C TYR A 173 8.36 5.96 -7.11
N TYR A 174 9.68 6.13 -7.06
CA TYR A 174 10.61 5.18 -6.48
C TYR A 174 11.61 5.88 -5.57
N ALA A 175 12.10 5.20 -4.55
CA ALA A 175 13.09 5.74 -3.65
C ALA A 175 14.48 5.13 -3.93
N ILE A 176 15.48 5.99 -4.03
CA ILE A 176 16.90 5.62 -4.05
C ILE A 176 17.56 6.17 -2.80
N VAL A 177 18.08 5.27 -1.97
CA VAL A 177 18.69 5.56 -0.68
C VAL A 177 20.19 5.49 -0.83
N VAL A 178 20.87 6.56 -0.44
CA VAL A 178 22.33 6.66 -0.54
C VAL A 178 22.95 6.09 0.74
N ASN A 179 23.89 5.18 0.59
CA ASN A 179 24.68 4.69 1.73
C ASN A 179 25.39 5.85 2.44
N ASN A 180 25.69 5.66 3.70
CA ASN A 180 26.25 6.70 4.52
C ASN A 180 27.74 6.96 4.20
N TYR A 181 28.04 8.18 3.77
CA TYR A 181 29.40 8.71 3.56
C TYR A 181 29.72 9.89 4.49
N ILE A 182 28.85 10.18 5.47
CA ILE A 182 29.08 11.27 6.44
C ILE A 182 30.02 10.76 7.53
N LYS A 183 31.10 11.51 7.78
CA LYS A 183 32.10 11.18 8.79
C LYS A 183 32.01 12.12 9.99
N THR A 184 32.01 11.56 11.17
CA THR A 184 32.10 12.31 12.43
C THR A 184 33.56 12.65 12.72
N GLY A 185 33.84 13.93 13.01
CA GLY A 185 35.19 14.38 13.28
C GLY A 185 36.17 14.17 12.12
N GLY A 186 35.67 13.97 10.90
CA GLY A 186 36.45 13.83 9.67
C GLY A 186 37.11 12.47 9.43
N THR A 187 37.00 11.51 10.35
CA THR A 187 37.74 10.23 10.27
C THR A 187 36.87 8.98 10.29
N THR A 188 35.73 9.01 10.97
CA THR A 188 34.82 7.87 11.12
C THR A 188 33.41 8.22 10.69
N TYR A 189 32.68 7.24 10.16
CA TYR A 189 31.26 7.40 9.86
C TYR A 189 30.46 7.60 11.15
N ASP A 190 29.33 8.31 11.02
CA ASP A 190 28.44 8.62 12.16
C ASP A 190 27.62 7.42 12.66
N GLY A 191 27.78 6.26 12.05
CA GLY A 191 27.09 5.01 12.43
C GLY A 191 25.73 4.82 11.75
N SER A 192 25.17 5.83 11.11
CA SER A 192 23.97 5.65 10.29
C SER A 192 24.29 4.87 9.01
N TRP A 193 23.39 4.05 8.56
CA TRP A 193 23.53 3.30 7.31
C TRP A 193 23.12 4.09 6.06
N THR A 194 22.43 5.24 6.23
CA THR A 194 22.02 6.11 5.13
C THR A 194 22.52 7.54 5.30
N GLU A 195 22.92 8.17 4.21
CA GLU A 195 23.22 9.60 4.19
C GLU A 195 21.99 10.43 3.88
N ARG A 196 21.26 10.10 2.82
CA ARG A 196 19.98 10.68 2.41
C ARG A 196 19.26 9.80 1.42
N ALA A 197 18.04 10.16 1.09
CA ALA A 197 17.25 9.50 0.07
C ALA A 197 16.69 10.50 -0.94
N PHE A 198 16.37 9.96 -2.12
CA PHE A 198 15.75 10.67 -3.24
C PHE A 198 14.54 9.89 -3.72
N ILE A 199 13.45 10.59 -3.99
CA ILE A 199 12.33 10.05 -4.76
C ILE A 199 12.47 10.58 -6.18
N GLY A 200 12.54 9.65 -7.13
CA GLY A 200 12.46 9.89 -8.56
C GLY A 200 11.15 9.36 -9.12
N MET A 201 10.94 9.57 -10.41
CA MET A 201 9.79 9.01 -11.11
C MET A 201 10.17 8.44 -12.47
N ALA A 202 9.39 7.46 -12.90
CA ALA A 202 9.45 6.87 -14.23
C ALA A 202 8.04 6.69 -14.79
N GLU A 203 7.91 6.58 -16.11
CA GLU A 203 6.63 6.41 -16.77
C GLU A 203 6.70 5.28 -17.81
N THR A 204 5.56 4.61 -18.00
CA THR A 204 5.34 3.67 -19.11
C THR A 204 3.93 3.85 -19.67
N THR A 205 3.78 3.52 -20.94
CA THR A 205 2.47 3.39 -21.59
C THR A 205 2.02 1.95 -21.72
N ASP A 206 2.92 1.01 -21.41
CA ASP A 206 2.69 -0.43 -21.54
C ASP A 206 3.38 -1.20 -20.38
N PRO A 207 2.67 -1.42 -19.28
CA PRO A 207 3.21 -2.18 -18.14
C PRO A 207 3.64 -3.61 -18.51
N ALA A 208 2.98 -4.22 -19.52
CA ALA A 208 3.29 -5.59 -19.95
C ALA A 208 4.70 -5.70 -20.56
N SER A 209 5.20 -4.64 -21.18
CA SER A 209 6.55 -4.58 -21.71
C SER A 209 7.64 -4.53 -20.62
N ASN A 210 7.26 -4.15 -19.41
CA ASN A 210 8.16 -3.87 -18.29
C ASN A 210 9.26 -2.84 -18.60
N LYS A 211 9.02 -1.96 -19.59
CA LYS A 211 9.94 -0.89 -19.98
C LYS A 211 9.47 0.45 -19.42
N TRP A 212 10.30 1.04 -18.59
CA TRP A 212 10.03 2.31 -17.93
C TRP A 212 11.02 3.37 -18.38
N THR A 213 10.53 4.58 -18.61
CA THR A 213 11.36 5.74 -18.94
C THR A 213 11.52 6.61 -17.71
N ASP A 214 12.76 6.76 -17.24
CA ASP A 214 13.07 7.66 -16.13
C ASP A 214 12.72 9.11 -16.49
N LYS A 215 12.08 9.79 -15.55
CA LYS A 215 11.67 11.21 -15.63
C LYS A 215 12.41 12.07 -14.60
N GLY A 216 13.33 11.47 -13.86
CA GLY A 216 14.26 12.17 -12.99
C GLY A 216 13.72 12.52 -11.61
N PHE A 217 14.43 13.40 -10.96
CA PHE A 217 14.24 13.85 -9.60
C PHE A 217 12.86 14.43 -9.32
N VAL A 218 12.28 14.09 -8.19
CA VAL A 218 11.04 14.66 -7.66
C VAL A 218 11.28 15.40 -6.34
N ILE A 219 11.84 14.73 -5.34
CA ILE A 219 12.07 15.28 -4.01
C ILE A 219 13.20 14.53 -3.30
N CYS A 220 13.78 15.14 -2.28
CA CYS A 220 14.80 14.50 -1.46
C CYS A 220 14.54 14.71 0.04
N SER A 221 15.26 13.97 0.88
CA SER A 221 15.20 14.15 2.33
C SER A 221 15.58 15.58 2.71
N SER A 222 14.79 16.20 3.60
CA SER A 222 14.92 17.60 4.00
C SER A 222 15.09 17.77 5.51
N SER A 223 15.82 18.82 5.93
CA SER A 223 16.07 19.12 7.34
C SER A 223 15.63 20.53 7.71
N ASP A 224 14.97 20.68 8.85
CA ASP A 224 14.57 21.97 9.44
C ASP A 224 15.58 22.50 10.48
N LYS A 225 16.81 21.98 10.48
CA LYS A 225 17.86 22.34 11.45
C LYS A 225 18.75 23.53 11.03
N GLY A 226 18.36 24.25 10.00
CA GLY A 226 19.08 25.40 9.50
C GLY A 226 20.25 25.05 8.59
N LYS A 227 21.08 26.05 8.28
CA LYS A 227 22.15 25.93 7.26
C LYS A 227 23.39 25.20 7.77
N ASN A 228 23.60 25.16 9.07
CA ASN A 228 24.75 24.51 9.70
C ASN A 228 24.40 23.12 10.22
N TRP A 229 23.48 22.47 9.57
CA TRP A 229 23.07 21.12 9.93
C TRP A 229 24.22 20.12 9.76
N ALA A 230 24.45 19.31 10.81
CA ALA A 230 25.37 18.18 10.77
C ALA A 230 24.92 17.10 11.75
N ARG A 231 25.03 15.84 11.33
CA ARG A 231 24.88 14.69 12.23
C ARG A 231 26.19 14.46 12.98
N LYS A 232 26.07 14.19 14.27
CA LYS A 232 27.23 13.85 15.12
C LYS A 232 27.37 12.35 15.34
N SER A 233 26.26 11.62 15.32
CA SER A 233 26.20 10.16 15.48
C SER A 233 24.87 9.62 14.96
N ASP A 234 24.74 8.28 14.86
CA ASP A 234 23.49 7.58 14.56
C ASP A 234 22.38 7.80 15.60
N ARG A 235 22.71 8.33 16.76
CA ARG A 235 21.78 8.68 17.84
C ARG A 235 21.39 10.14 17.87
N ASP A 236 21.99 10.97 17.03
CA ASP A 236 21.67 12.40 16.93
C ASP A 236 20.47 12.64 16.00
N TRP A 237 19.29 12.23 16.45
CA TRP A 237 18.04 12.43 15.70
C TRP A 237 17.69 13.90 15.48
N ASN A 238 18.23 14.81 16.26
CA ASN A 238 18.10 16.25 16.01
C ASN A 238 18.88 16.71 14.79
N GLY A 239 19.96 16.02 14.45
CA GLY A 239 20.76 16.27 13.26
C GLY A 239 20.23 15.56 12.00
N TYR A 240 19.24 14.70 12.10
CA TYR A 240 18.65 13.99 10.95
C TYR A 240 17.55 14.80 10.26
N PHE A 241 16.98 14.19 9.22
CA PHE A 241 15.92 14.80 8.43
C PHE A 241 14.65 15.04 9.25
N LYS A 242 13.92 16.09 8.88
CA LYS A 242 12.52 16.23 9.26
C LYS A 242 11.69 15.21 8.50
N PHE A 243 11.82 15.21 7.16
CA PHE A 243 11.19 14.23 6.28
C PHE A 243 12.25 13.41 5.56
N ASN A 244 12.11 12.09 5.62
CA ASN A 244 12.92 11.17 4.85
C ASN A 244 12.22 10.86 3.53
N ALA A 245 12.88 11.06 2.39
CA ALA A 245 12.29 10.90 1.07
C ALA A 245 12.30 9.43 0.63
N ILE A 246 11.57 8.58 1.35
CA ILE A 246 11.29 7.18 1.01
C ILE A 246 9.81 6.87 1.20
N ASP A 247 9.41 5.68 0.84
CA ASP A 247 8.05 5.16 0.96
C ASP A 247 6.99 6.05 0.31
N PRO A 248 7.13 6.38 -0.99
CA PRO A 248 6.13 7.21 -1.66
C PRO A 248 4.80 6.49 -1.81
N SER A 249 3.70 7.21 -1.58
CA SER A 249 2.36 6.86 -2.00
C SER A 249 1.80 7.99 -2.87
N PHE A 250 1.32 7.65 -4.05
CA PHE A 250 0.80 8.61 -5.01
C PHE A 250 -0.71 8.46 -5.13
N ILE A 251 -1.42 9.57 -5.08
CA ILE A 251 -2.89 9.59 -5.24
C ILE A 251 -3.32 10.72 -6.16
N ILE A 252 -4.32 10.43 -6.99
CA ILE A 252 -5.09 11.41 -7.74
C ILE A 252 -6.42 11.57 -7.03
N THR A 253 -6.72 12.78 -6.59
CA THR A 253 -7.95 13.08 -5.87
C THR A 253 -9.15 13.12 -6.82
N PRO A 254 -10.39 13.01 -6.33
CA PRO A 254 -11.58 13.07 -7.19
C PRO A 254 -11.72 14.35 -8.01
N ASN A 255 -11.13 15.46 -7.57
CA ASN A 255 -11.08 16.73 -8.31
C ASN A 255 -9.84 16.87 -9.20
N GLY A 256 -9.04 15.81 -9.37
CA GLY A 256 -7.92 15.77 -10.30
C GLY A 256 -6.60 16.33 -9.79
N GLU A 257 -6.49 16.64 -8.49
CA GLU A 257 -5.21 17.00 -7.89
C GLU A 257 -4.32 15.79 -7.74
N HIS A 258 -3.02 15.94 -7.95
CA HIS A 258 -2.01 14.93 -7.75
C HIS A 258 -1.25 15.21 -6.46
N TRP A 259 -1.11 14.19 -5.63
CA TRP A 259 -0.41 14.29 -4.35
C TRP A 259 0.56 13.15 -4.14
N LEU A 260 1.72 13.48 -3.58
CA LEU A 260 2.71 12.54 -3.09
C LEU A 260 2.69 12.58 -1.55
N ILE A 261 2.44 11.43 -0.96
CA ILE A 261 2.54 11.20 0.48
C ILE A 261 3.80 10.37 0.70
N TYR A 262 4.70 10.81 1.59
CA TYR A 262 5.97 10.13 1.77
C TYR A 262 6.53 10.32 3.17
N GLY A 263 7.45 9.47 3.55
CA GLY A 263 8.19 9.55 4.79
C GLY A 263 8.28 8.22 5.53
N SER A 264 9.28 8.14 6.40
CA SER A 264 9.55 6.97 7.22
C SER A 264 10.31 7.42 8.44
N TRP A 265 9.81 7.05 9.62
CA TRP A 265 10.42 7.43 10.90
C TRP A 265 10.61 8.96 11.02
N HIS A 266 11.72 9.44 11.51
CA HIS A 266 12.03 10.88 11.65
C HIS A 266 10.88 11.66 12.29
N SER A 267 10.38 12.74 11.67
CA SER A 267 9.27 13.52 12.26
C SER A 267 7.89 12.98 11.89
N GLY A 268 7.80 12.05 10.96
CA GLY A 268 6.55 11.47 10.49
C GLY A 268 6.38 11.54 8.98
N ILE A 269 5.12 11.64 8.55
CA ILE A 269 4.72 11.54 7.14
C ILE A 269 4.32 12.92 6.61
N ALA A 270 4.78 13.22 5.40
CA ALA A 270 4.51 14.47 4.69
C ALA A 270 3.57 14.27 3.51
N ALA A 271 2.80 15.28 3.18
CA ALA A 271 2.02 15.39 1.94
C ALA A 271 2.49 16.60 1.14
N VAL A 272 2.77 16.41 -0.14
CA VAL A 272 3.16 17.47 -1.07
C VAL A 272 2.35 17.37 -2.36
N GLN A 273 1.85 18.50 -2.83
CA GLN A 273 1.09 18.56 -4.07
C GLN A 273 2.00 18.53 -5.28
N LEU A 274 1.59 17.78 -6.30
CA LEU A 274 2.31 17.61 -7.55
C LEU A 274 1.62 18.34 -8.69
N ASN A 275 2.40 18.73 -9.68
CA ASN A 275 1.87 19.17 -10.97
C ASN A 275 1.38 17.93 -11.75
N PRO A 276 0.10 17.84 -12.14
CA PRO A 276 -0.45 16.67 -12.81
C PRO A 276 0.24 16.32 -14.14
N GLU A 277 0.69 17.32 -14.88
CA GLU A 277 1.32 17.10 -16.19
C GLU A 277 2.75 16.58 -16.05
N THR A 278 3.53 17.15 -15.15
CA THR A 278 4.95 16.82 -15.02
C THR A 278 5.22 15.72 -13.97
N GLY A 279 4.32 15.52 -13.01
CA GLY A 279 4.51 14.63 -11.87
C GLY A 279 5.54 15.11 -10.84
N LYS A 280 6.07 16.33 -11.02
CA LYS A 280 7.02 16.96 -10.09
C LYS A 280 6.27 17.76 -9.04
N THR A 281 6.99 18.21 -8.00
CA THR A 281 6.37 19.10 -7.00
C THR A 281 5.77 20.35 -7.67
N LEU A 282 4.57 20.73 -7.22
CA LEU A 282 3.86 21.89 -7.79
C LEU A 282 4.62 23.18 -7.53
N LYS A 283 5.26 23.29 -6.37
CA LYS A 283 6.15 24.40 -6.00
C LYS A 283 7.60 24.01 -6.24
N GLU A 284 8.41 24.98 -6.64
CA GLU A 284 9.85 24.82 -6.71
C GLU A 284 10.41 24.48 -5.31
N LEU A 285 11.33 23.52 -5.27
CA LEU A 285 11.96 23.11 -4.02
C LEU A 285 13.15 24.02 -3.70
N PRO A 286 13.21 24.60 -2.48
CA PRO A 286 14.40 25.29 -1.99
C PRO A 286 15.52 24.29 -1.68
N LYS A 287 16.61 24.78 -1.11
CA LYS A 287 17.65 23.90 -0.54
C LYS A 287 17.03 22.90 0.44
N SER A 288 17.59 21.69 0.51
CA SER A 288 17.05 20.59 1.31
C SER A 288 17.26 20.76 2.84
N TYR A 289 17.75 21.93 3.25
CA TYR A 289 17.96 22.28 4.65
C TYR A 289 17.68 23.78 4.88
N GLY A 290 17.12 24.09 6.03
CA GLY A 290 16.73 25.44 6.38
C GLY A 290 15.89 25.44 7.66
N THR A 291 15.23 26.56 7.95
CA THR A 291 14.19 26.61 8.97
C THR A 291 12.95 25.85 8.52
N ALA A 292 12.01 25.59 9.42
CA ALA A 292 10.75 24.91 9.10
C ALA A 292 9.96 25.64 7.98
N ASP A 293 10.00 26.99 7.97
CA ASP A 293 9.33 27.80 6.95
C ASP A 293 10.07 27.73 5.61
N GLU A 294 11.40 27.74 5.63
CA GLU A 294 12.21 27.63 4.41
C GLU A 294 12.02 26.31 3.69
N ILE A 295 11.83 25.20 4.42
CA ILE A 295 11.61 23.86 3.82
C ILE A 295 10.12 23.50 3.65
N ALA A 296 9.18 24.41 3.92
CA ALA A 296 7.76 24.15 3.77
C ALA A 296 7.35 23.57 2.39
N PRO A 297 8.00 23.91 1.25
CA PRO A 297 7.72 23.30 -0.05
C PRO A 297 7.97 21.78 -0.13
N TYR A 298 8.73 21.20 0.81
CA TYR A 298 8.91 19.74 0.91
C TYR A 298 7.68 19.01 1.43
N GLY A 299 6.70 19.67 1.97
CA GLY A 299 5.41 19.11 2.34
C GLY A 299 4.92 19.52 3.71
N LYS A 300 3.64 19.23 3.92
CA LYS A 300 2.94 19.42 5.19
C LYS A 300 3.01 18.12 6.00
N LEU A 301 3.33 18.21 7.27
CA LEU A 301 3.25 17.06 8.19
C LEU A 301 1.79 16.67 8.38
N ILE A 302 1.42 15.46 7.96
CA ILE A 302 0.05 14.92 8.07
C ILE A 302 -0.10 13.84 9.13
N PHE A 303 0.99 13.25 9.56
CA PHE A 303 1.00 12.20 10.56
C PHE A 303 2.27 12.25 11.40
N THR A 304 2.11 12.08 12.71
CA THR A 304 3.19 11.84 13.66
C THR A 304 2.70 10.86 14.74
N ARG A 305 3.53 9.89 15.10
CA ARG A 305 3.21 8.94 16.17
C ARG A 305 3.51 9.55 17.56
N THR A 306 4.57 10.35 17.68
CA THR A 306 5.10 10.80 18.97
C THR A 306 5.35 12.32 18.99
N ASN A 307 4.36 13.15 19.15
CA ASN A 307 4.43 14.60 19.42
C ASN A 307 5.66 15.33 18.84
N GLY A 308 5.95 15.13 17.56
CA GLY A 308 7.08 15.77 16.88
C GLY A 308 8.47 15.24 17.25
N SER A 309 8.56 14.21 18.09
CA SER A 309 9.83 13.47 18.28
C SER A 309 10.29 12.90 16.94
N ARG A 310 11.60 12.91 16.69
CA ARG A 310 12.16 12.31 15.47
C ARG A 310 12.20 10.78 15.50
N TRP A 311 11.84 10.17 16.61
CA TRP A 311 11.73 8.72 16.75
C TRP A 311 10.28 8.29 16.63
N GLN A 312 9.79 8.07 15.43
CA GLN A 312 8.38 7.79 15.16
C GLN A 312 8.01 6.31 15.23
N GLY A 313 8.83 5.40 14.70
CA GLY A 313 8.47 3.99 14.57
C GLY A 313 7.23 3.77 13.71
N ALA A 314 7.06 4.59 12.68
CA ALA A 314 5.97 4.54 11.71
C ALA A 314 6.49 4.93 10.33
N GLU A 315 6.03 4.20 9.29
CA GLU A 315 6.48 4.35 7.92
C GLU A 315 5.46 3.83 6.91
N ALA A 316 5.84 3.74 5.65
CA ALA A 316 5.06 3.10 4.60
C ALA A 316 3.64 3.67 4.45
N PRO A 317 3.47 4.97 4.26
CA PRO A 317 2.14 5.52 4.01
C PRO A 317 1.56 4.94 2.72
N GLU A 318 0.31 4.50 2.78
CA GLU A 318 -0.49 4.17 1.62
C GLU A 318 -1.81 4.92 1.73
N VAL A 319 -2.13 5.76 0.74
CA VAL A 319 -3.33 6.58 0.76
C VAL A 319 -4.26 6.18 -0.37
N VAL A 320 -5.52 5.91 -0.01
CA VAL A 320 -6.61 5.67 -0.97
C VAL A 320 -7.81 6.54 -0.63
N TYR A 321 -8.64 6.79 -1.62
CA TYR A 321 -9.91 7.49 -1.45
C TYR A 321 -11.07 6.49 -1.57
N HIS A 322 -11.97 6.52 -0.60
CA HIS A 322 -13.18 5.70 -0.61
C HIS A 322 -14.31 6.44 0.10
N ASP A 323 -15.46 6.54 -0.54
CA ASP A 323 -16.72 7.07 0.00
C ASP A 323 -16.58 8.39 0.79
N GLY A 324 -15.89 9.36 0.19
CA GLY A 324 -15.75 10.71 0.76
C GLY A 324 -14.64 10.86 1.79
N TYR A 325 -13.79 9.85 1.99
CA TYR A 325 -12.64 9.90 2.89
C TYR A 325 -11.35 9.46 2.21
N TYR A 326 -10.25 10.06 2.61
CA TYR A 326 -8.89 9.56 2.39
C TYR A 326 -8.50 8.67 3.56
N TYR A 327 -8.06 7.46 3.28
CA TYR A 327 -7.58 6.52 4.28
C TYR A 327 -6.07 6.43 4.19
N LEU A 328 -5.41 6.68 5.32
CA LEU A 328 -3.96 6.57 5.48
C LEU A 328 -3.65 5.27 6.22
N PHE A 329 -3.09 4.31 5.49
CA PHE A 329 -2.53 3.09 6.05
C PHE A 329 -1.07 3.31 6.35
N LEU A 330 -0.59 2.78 7.47
CA LEU A 330 0.78 2.94 7.94
C LEU A 330 1.32 1.63 8.48
N ALA A 331 2.61 1.43 8.35
CA ALA A 331 3.33 0.39 9.06
C ALA A 331 3.92 0.93 10.35
N TYR A 332 3.68 0.23 11.45
CA TYR A 332 4.25 0.54 12.76
C TYR A 332 5.37 -0.43 13.10
N ASP A 333 6.37 0.06 13.83
CA ASP A 333 7.50 -0.66 14.39
C ASP A 333 8.53 -1.12 13.34
N GLY A 334 9.36 -2.10 13.65
CA GLY A 334 10.39 -2.61 12.73
C GLY A 334 9.84 -3.63 11.76
N LEU A 335 10.43 -3.69 10.59
CA LEU A 335 9.97 -4.48 9.42
C LEU A 335 10.06 -6.01 9.57
N ASP A 336 10.63 -6.50 10.65
CA ASP A 336 10.81 -7.94 10.89
C ASP A 336 9.61 -8.56 11.64
N VAL A 337 9.74 -8.87 12.92
CA VAL A 337 8.66 -9.52 13.68
C VAL A 337 7.52 -8.56 14.05
N PRO A 338 7.79 -7.36 14.63
CA PRO A 338 6.73 -6.52 15.20
C PRO A 338 5.88 -5.76 14.17
N TYR A 339 6.25 -5.75 12.91
CA TYR A 339 5.58 -4.97 11.87
C TYR A 339 4.08 -5.20 11.85
N ASN A 340 3.30 -4.13 11.88
CA ASN A 340 1.83 -4.17 11.94
C ASN A 340 1.24 -2.98 11.18
N THR A 341 0.03 -3.14 10.64
CA THR A 341 -0.64 -2.12 9.83
C THR A 341 -1.67 -1.38 10.65
N ARG A 342 -1.66 -0.06 10.53
CA ARG A 342 -2.59 0.87 11.18
C ARG A 342 -3.35 1.67 10.13
N VAL A 343 -4.52 2.21 10.49
CA VAL A 343 -5.33 3.06 9.61
C VAL A 343 -5.88 4.29 10.35
N LEU A 344 -5.89 5.40 9.61
CA LEU A 344 -6.53 6.66 9.95
C LEU A 344 -7.31 7.14 8.73
N ARG A 345 -8.18 8.13 8.89
CA ARG A 345 -8.87 8.76 7.76
C ARG A 345 -9.00 10.28 7.89
N SER A 346 -9.24 10.94 6.77
CA SER A 346 -9.46 12.39 6.69
C SER A 346 -10.43 12.73 5.56
N LYS A 347 -11.10 13.86 5.67
CA LYS A 347 -11.87 14.45 4.56
C LYS A 347 -10.97 15.13 3.51
N ASN A 348 -9.74 15.45 3.87
CA ASN A 348 -8.76 16.09 2.99
C ASN A 348 -7.50 15.22 2.86
N VAL A 349 -6.92 15.20 1.66
CA VAL A 349 -5.72 14.39 1.37
C VAL A 349 -4.51 14.81 2.23
N ASP A 350 -4.42 16.08 2.57
CA ASP A 350 -3.37 16.65 3.42
C ASP A 350 -3.77 16.80 4.89
N GLY A 351 -4.80 16.05 5.31
CA GLY A 351 -5.27 15.98 6.70
C GLY A 351 -6.19 17.14 7.14
N PRO A 352 -6.49 17.23 8.42
CA PRO A 352 -5.99 16.36 9.50
C PRO A 352 -6.56 14.94 9.43
N TYR A 353 -5.70 13.96 9.70
CA TYR A 353 -6.09 12.55 9.80
C TYR A 353 -6.49 12.22 11.23
N GLU A 354 -7.50 11.39 11.39
CA GLU A 354 -8.05 10.99 12.68
C GLU A 354 -8.19 9.47 12.82
N THR A 355 -8.09 9.00 14.05
CA THR A 355 -8.33 7.60 14.41
C THR A 355 -9.83 7.31 14.49
N MET A 356 -10.20 6.04 14.59
CA MET A 356 -11.60 5.62 14.82
C MET A 356 -12.23 6.23 16.09
N ASN A 357 -11.40 6.57 17.08
CA ASN A 357 -11.84 7.25 18.32
C ASN A 357 -11.73 8.78 18.22
N ASN A 358 -11.72 9.34 17.01
CA ASN A 358 -11.68 10.78 16.72
C ASN A 358 -10.44 11.51 17.30
N ARG A 359 -9.34 10.80 17.51
CA ARG A 359 -8.06 11.42 17.85
C ARG A 359 -7.42 11.98 16.58
N VAL A 360 -7.35 13.29 16.49
CA VAL A 360 -6.68 14.01 15.40
C VAL A 360 -5.18 14.01 15.61
N THR A 361 -4.42 13.71 14.55
CA THR A 361 -2.96 13.76 14.55
C THR A 361 -2.47 15.08 13.96
N ASN A 362 -1.51 15.70 14.62
CA ASN A 362 -0.81 16.90 14.13
C ASN A 362 0.54 17.03 14.84
N ALA A 363 1.28 18.09 14.56
CA ALA A 363 2.61 18.30 15.15
C ALA A 363 2.62 18.34 16.69
N ALA A 364 1.51 18.73 17.31
CA ALA A 364 1.37 18.79 18.76
C ALA A 364 0.79 17.51 19.38
N ASN A 365 0.02 16.73 18.59
CA ASN A 365 -0.68 15.53 19.03
C ASN A 365 -0.21 14.32 18.22
N GLY A 366 0.67 13.51 18.78
CA GLY A 366 1.02 12.23 18.19
C GLY A 366 -0.15 11.24 18.24
N ALA A 367 -0.25 10.38 17.25
CA ALA A 367 -1.27 9.34 17.19
C ALA A 367 -1.09 8.28 18.29
N GLY A 368 0.15 8.09 18.78
CA GLY A 368 0.49 7.01 19.70
C GLY A 368 0.13 5.65 19.11
N ASP A 369 -0.40 4.76 19.95
CA ASP A 369 -0.89 3.45 19.53
C ASP A 369 -2.41 3.40 19.32
N ASN A 370 -3.06 4.59 19.18
CA ASN A 370 -4.51 4.69 19.01
C ASN A 370 -5.03 4.32 17.61
N PRO A 371 -4.27 4.47 16.49
CA PRO A 371 -4.79 4.04 15.20
C PRO A 371 -5.13 2.56 15.21
N THR A 372 -6.23 2.19 14.54
CA THR A 372 -6.75 0.83 14.51
C THR A 372 -5.75 -0.13 13.86
N VAL A 373 -5.47 -1.23 14.54
CA VAL A 373 -4.68 -2.35 14.01
C VAL A 373 -5.49 -3.09 12.97
N LEU A 374 -5.00 -3.20 11.75
CA LEU A 374 -5.62 -3.98 10.67
C LEU A 374 -4.93 -5.33 10.46
N THR A 375 -3.60 -5.35 10.57
CA THR A 375 -2.78 -6.57 10.56
C THR A 375 -1.79 -6.52 11.71
N HIS A 376 -1.41 -7.68 12.20
CA HIS A 376 -0.50 -7.86 13.33
C HIS A 376 0.09 -9.27 13.27
N PRO A 377 1.25 -9.56 13.84
CA PRO A 377 1.71 -10.93 14.02
C PRO A 377 0.63 -11.80 14.67
N TYR A 378 0.34 -12.94 14.06
CA TYR A 378 -0.76 -13.81 14.51
C TYR A 378 -0.47 -15.29 14.27
N LYS A 379 -1.26 -16.15 14.93
CA LYS A 379 -1.22 -17.59 14.73
C LYS A 379 -2.60 -18.19 14.99
N PHE A 380 -3.13 -18.95 14.03
CA PHE A 380 -4.21 -19.90 14.25
C PHE A 380 -3.67 -21.21 14.85
N SER A 381 -4.53 -22.11 15.30
CA SER A 381 -4.11 -23.34 16.00
C SER A 381 -3.25 -24.25 15.13
N GLN A 382 -3.49 -24.24 13.82
CA GLN A 382 -2.66 -24.97 12.85
C GLN A 382 -1.60 -24.06 12.25
N GLY A 383 -0.48 -24.65 11.84
CA GLY A 383 0.63 -23.93 11.23
C GLY A 383 1.46 -23.11 12.22
N TYR A 384 2.27 -22.23 11.69
CA TYR A 384 3.22 -21.38 12.44
C TYR A 384 2.77 -19.92 12.53
N GLY A 385 1.71 -19.55 11.78
CA GLY A 385 1.26 -18.17 11.64
C GLY A 385 2.24 -17.29 10.87
N TRP A 386 1.98 -15.98 10.89
CA TRP A 386 2.80 -15.00 10.18
C TRP A 386 3.21 -13.85 11.10
N VAL A 387 4.38 -13.27 10.81
CA VAL A 387 4.90 -12.06 11.45
C VAL A 387 5.32 -11.06 10.38
N GLY A 388 5.65 -9.84 10.75
CA GLY A 388 6.16 -8.84 9.82
C GLY A 388 5.15 -8.44 8.73
N ILE A 389 3.87 -8.36 9.07
CA ILE A 389 2.77 -8.16 8.11
C ILE A 389 2.46 -6.69 8.00
N SER A 390 3.16 -5.97 7.15
CA SER A 390 2.88 -4.56 6.85
C SER A 390 3.65 -4.07 5.63
N HIS A 391 3.76 -2.75 5.48
CA HIS A 391 4.16 -2.05 4.28
C HIS A 391 3.26 -2.45 3.13
N CYS A 392 2.03 -1.97 3.19
CA CYS A 392 0.97 -2.44 2.30
C CYS A 392 0.76 -1.56 1.07
N ALA A 393 0.23 -2.18 0.02
CA ALA A 393 -0.56 -1.52 -1.00
C ALA A 393 -2.05 -1.85 -0.79
N VAL A 394 -2.90 -0.87 -1.04
CA VAL A 394 -4.35 -1.02 -1.00
C VAL A 394 -4.91 -0.55 -2.35
N PHE A 395 -5.74 -1.37 -2.97
CA PHE A 395 -6.26 -1.11 -4.30
C PHE A 395 -7.62 -1.77 -4.51
N ASP A 396 -8.36 -1.29 -5.50
CA ASP A 396 -9.62 -1.88 -5.95
C ASP A 396 -9.48 -2.47 -7.35
N ASP A 397 -10.46 -3.32 -7.74
CA ASP A 397 -10.51 -3.95 -9.05
C ASP A 397 -11.36 -3.17 -10.07
N GLY A 398 -11.90 -2.03 -9.69
CA GLY A 398 -12.84 -1.25 -10.49
C GLY A 398 -14.27 -1.82 -10.51
N ALA A 399 -14.52 -2.94 -9.83
CA ALA A 399 -15.84 -3.58 -9.70
C ALA A 399 -16.36 -3.56 -8.25
N GLY A 400 -15.71 -2.79 -7.37
CA GLY A 400 -16.10 -2.63 -5.98
C GLY A 400 -15.43 -3.59 -5.00
N ASN A 401 -14.55 -4.48 -5.45
CA ASN A 401 -13.76 -5.31 -4.58
C ASN A 401 -12.45 -4.60 -4.23
N TRP A 402 -12.07 -4.67 -2.96
CA TRP A 402 -10.87 -4.05 -2.43
C TRP A 402 -9.91 -5.09 -1.86
N TYR A 403 -8.63 -4.82 -2.02
CA TYR A 403 -7.56 -5.72 -1.64
C TYR A 403 -6.46 -5.00 -0.88
N TYR A 404 -5.87 -5.73 0.03
CA TYR A 404 -4.68 -5.41 0.78
C TYR A 404 -3.58 -6.38 0.35
N VAL A 405 -2.39 -5.89 0.07
CA VAL A 405 -1.21 -6.73 -0.13
C VAL A 405 -0.04 -6.16 0.65
N SER A 406 0.71 -7.02 1.29
CA SER A 406 1.94 -6.65 1.99
C SER A 406 2.96 -7.78 1.90
N GLN A 407 4.17 -7.49 2.33
CA GLN A 407 5.05 -8.57 2.76
C GLN A 407 4.50 -9.23 4.02
N GLN A 408 4.87 -10.47 4.20
CA GLN A 408 4.72 -11.23 5.45
C GLN A 408 5.91 -12.17 5.59
N ARG A 409 6.22 -12.56 6.82
CA ARG A 409 7.39 -13.36 7.14
C ARG A 409 7.00 -14.56 7.98
N PHE A 410 7.79 -15.63 7.86
CA PHE A 410 7.72 -16.71 8.83
C PHE A 410 8.20 -16.23 10.20
N PRO A 411 7.70 -16.79 11.31
CA PRO A 411 8.37 -16.68 12.59
C PRO A 411 9.79 -17.26 12.54
N GLN A 412 10.62 -16.95 13.52
CA GLN A 412 11.93 -17.58 13.66
C GLN A 412 11.78 -19.10 13.94
N ASN A 413 12.79 -19.86 13.54
CA ASN A 413 12.91 -21.30 13.80
C ASN A 413 11.81 -22.17 13.14
N VAL A 414 11.16 -21.68 12.09
CA VAL A 414 10.24 -22.51 11.30
C VAL A 414 11.05 -23.50 10.45
N GLY A 415 10.66 -24.77 10.49
CA GLY A 415 11.33 -25.83 9.72
C GLY A 415 12.81 -26.04 10.10
N GLY A 416 13.22 -25.67 11.30
CA GLY A 416 14.61 -25.77 11.76
C GLY A 416 15.53 -24.66 11.25
N ASN A 417 15.00 -23.66 10.56
CA ASN A 417 15.76 -22.51 10.09
C ASN A 417 15.72 -21.38 11.12
N ALA A 418 16.83 -21.09 11.80
CA ALA A 418 16.95 -20.00 12.78
C ALA A 418 16.65 -18.60 12.18
N TYR A 419 16.79 -18.45 10.89
CA TYR A 419 16.59 -17.19 10.15
C TYR A 419 15.34 -17.24 9.27
N SER A 420 14.37 -18.10 9.58
CA SER A 420 13.14 -18.21 8.78
C SER A 420 12.37 -16.89 8.66
N ASN A 421 12.50 -15.98 9.63
CA ASN A 421 11.92 -14.62 9.55
C ASN A 421 12.60 -13.69 8.52
N ALA A 422 13.68 -14.11 7.88
CA ALA A 422 14.23 -13.42 6.72
C ALA A 422 13.53 -13.80 5.40
N LEU A 423 12.78 -14.90 5.41
CA LEU A 423 11.98 -15.33 4.26
C LEU A 423 10.75 -14.42 4.12
N MET A 424 10.69 -13.72 3.00
CA MET A 424 9.61 -12.77 2.68
C MET A 424 8.65 -13.33 1.65
N MET A 425 7.38 -13.11 1.87
CA MET A 425 6.31 -13.47 0.95
C MET A 425 5.32 -12.34 0.78
N GLY A 426 4.78 -12.18 -0.42
CA GLY A 426 3.58 -11.39 -0.62
C GLY A 426 2.36 -12.10 -0.08
N GLY A 427 1.53 -11.38 0.65
CA GLY A 427 0.23 -11.86 1.12
C GLY A 427 -0.87 -10.93 0.63
N VAL A 428 -1.74 -11.43 -0.25
CA VAL A 428 -2.93 -10.70 -0.68
C VAL A 428 -4.08 -11.07 0.23
N ARG A 429 -4.86 -10.09 0.69
CA ARG A 429 -6.07 -10.28 1.51
C ARG A 429 -7.20 -9.40 0.99
N SER A 430 -8.44 -9.86 1.14
CA SER A 430 -9.60 -9.02 0.86
C SER A 430 -9.76 -7.92 1.91
N ILE A 431 -10.20 -6.75 1.46
CA ILE A 431 -10.75 -5.70 2.32
C ILE A 431 -12.27 -5.66 2.14
N LYS A 432 -13.00 -5.55 3.23
CA LYS A 432 -14.41 -5.13 3.25
C LYS A 432 -14.53 -3.80 3.99
N TRP A 433 -15.57 -3.05 3.69
CA TRP A 433 -15.89 -1.81 4.37
C TRP A 433 -17.05 -2.05 5.33
N ASN A 434 -16.89 -1.65 6.57
CA ASN A 434 -17.96 -1.78 7.55
C ASN A 434 -19.02 -0.69 7.38
N GLU A 435 -20.08 -0.73 8.15
CA GLU A 435 -21.19 0.21 8.07
C GLU A 435 -20.83 1.67 8.43
N ASN A 436 -19.70 1.88 9.09
CA ASN A 436 -19.16 3.20 9.45
C ASN A 436 -18.06 3.67 8.48
N GLY A 437 -17.88 2.95 7.38
CA GLY A 437 -16.90 3.25 6.33
C GLY A 437 -15.46 2.93 6.70
N TRP A 438 -15.20 2.13 7.73
CA TRP A 438 -13.84 1.70 8.05
C TRP A 438 -13.48 0.39 7.34
N PRO A 439 -12.22 0.24 6.86
CA PRO A 439 -11.77 -0.98 6.24
C PRO A 439 -11.56 -2.08 7.29
N VAL A 440 -11.89 -3.31 6.89
CA VAL A 440 -11.53 -4.52 7.62
C VAL A 440 -10.74 -5.44 6.68
N VAL A 441 -9.59 -5.92 7.12
CA VAL A 441 -8.72 -6.83 6.36
C VAL A 441 -9.02 -8.26 6.79
N MET A 442 -9.27 -9.16 5.83
CA MET A 442 -9.59 -10.54 6.12
C MET A 442 -8.36 -11.32 6.65
N PRO A 443 -8.56 -12.29 7.55
CA PRO A 443 -7.45 -12.98 8.23
C PRO A 443 -6.68 -13.93 7.31
N GLU A 444 -7.34 -14.53 6.33
CA GLU A 444 -6.74 -15.47 5.41
C GLU A 444 -6.30 -14.79 4.11
N ARG A 445 -5.31 -15.36 3.43
CA ARG A 445 -4.89 -14.92 2.12
C ARG A 445 -6.00 -15.13 1.10
N TYR A 446 -6.07 -14.25 0.13
CA TYR A 446 -7.06 -14.32 -0.94
C TYR A 446 -6.83 -15.52 -1.84
N GLY A 447 -7.83 -16.36 -1.97
CA GLY A 447 -7.80 -17.56 -2.79
C GLY A 447 -8.70 -17.50 -4.03
N ALA A 448 -9.31 -16.34 -4.33
CA ALA A 448 -10.29 -16.18 -5.42
C ALA A 448 -11.48 -17.16 -5.29
N VAL A 449 -11.91 -17.43 -4.08
CA VAL A 449 -13.06 -18.33 -3.82
C VAL A 449 -14.33 -17.69 -4.33
N PRO A 450 -15.19 -18.41 -5.09
CA PRO A 450 -16.50 -17.91 -5.49
C PRO A 450 -17.34 -17.50 -4.27
N GLN A 451 -17.78 -16.25 -4.23
CA GLN A 451 -18.52 -15.67 -3.10
C GLN A 451 -20.03 -15.97 -3.22
N VAL A 452 -20.38 -17.23 -3.20
CA VAL A 452 -21.79 -17.67 -3.11
C VAL A 452 -22.35 -17.22 -1.77
N ALA A 453 -23.62 -16.82 -1.75
CA ALA A 453 -24.29 -16.35 -0.53
C ALA A 453 -24.12 -17.30 0.65
N ILE A 454 -23.77 -16.75 1.80
CA ILE A 454 -23.59 -17.51 3.04
C ILE A 454 -24.93 -17.58 3.79
N LYS A 455 -25.29 -18.76 4.25
CA LYS A 455 -26.48 -19.00 5.06
C LYS A 455 -26.11 -18.99 6.55
N ALA A 456 -27.00 -18.52 7.41
CA ALA A 456 -26.78 -18.52 8.87
C ALA A 456 -26.42 -19.91 9.42
N SER A 457 -27.05 -20.98 8.85
CA SER A 457 -26.76 -22.37 9.23
C SER A 457 -25.31 -22.81 8.95
N GLU A 458 -24.62 -22.17 7.98
CA GLU A 458 -23.23 -22.45 7.67
C GLU A 458 -22.26 -21.84 8.69
N LEU A 459 -22.73 -20.86 9.48
CA LEU A 459 -21.90 -20.22 10.50
C LEU A 459 -21.92 -20.98 11.83
N ALA A 460 -22.94 -21.77 12.10
CA ALA A 460 -22.99 -22.60 13.29
C ALA A 460 -21.84 -23.63 13.32
N GLY A 461 -21.24 -23.83 14.48
CA GLY A 461 -20.13 -24.75 14.67
C GLY A 461 -18.93 -24.10 15.38
N THR A 462 -17.80 -24.79 15.34
CA THR A 462 -16.56 -24.38 16.01
C THR A 462 -15.78 -23.38 15.17
N TRP A 463 -15.29 -22.33 15.82
CA TRP A 463 -14.49 -21.25 15.27
C TRP A 463 -13.21 -21.07 16.05
N GLU A 464 -12.20 -20.54 15.39
CA GLU A 464 -11.03 -19.93 16.03
C GLU A 464 -11.16 -18.41 15.89
N GLY A 465 -10.98 -17.69 16.99
CA GLY A 465 -11.03 -16.22 17.02
C GLY A 465 -9.76 -15.63 17.60
N ILE A 466 -9.33 -14.50 17.03
CA ILE A 466 -8.19 -13.72 17.51
C ILE A 466 -8.69 -12.31 17.85
N ASP A 467 -8.42 -11.89 19.08
CA ASP A 467 -8.43 -10.48 19.44
C ASP A 467 -7.10 -9.88 18.99
N LEU A 468 -7.12 -9.14 17.88
CA LEU A 468 -5.94 -8.59 17.22
C LEU A 468 -5.57 -7.22 17.85
N ALA A 469 -5.47 -7.18 19.15
CA ALA A 469 -4.95 -6.04 19.89
C ALA A 469 -3.43 -5.95 19.74
N TYR A 470 -2.92 -4.72 19.79
CA TYR A 470 -1.48 -4.48 19.68
C TYR A 470 -0.70 -5.09 20.85
N GLU A 471 0.30 -5.89 20.52
CA GLU A 471 1.29 -6.40 21.47
C GLU A 471 2.64 -6.52 20.76
N TYR A 472 3.56 -5.63 21.11
CA TYR A 472 4.85 -5.52 20.44
C TYR A 472 5.62 -6.82 20.35
N GLY A 473 5.99 -7.23 19.14
CA GLY A 473 6.88 -8.38 18.88
C GLY A 473 6.30 -9.75 19.18
N LYS A 474 4.99 -9.86 19.49
CA LYS A 474 4.35 -11.13 19.83
C LYS A 474 3.25 -11.49 18.85
N GLN A 475 3.12 -12.76 18.53
CA GLN A 475 1.97 -13.26 17.77
C GLN A 475 0.73 -13.31 18.68
N ARG A 476 -0.39 -12.76 18.17
CA ARG A 476 -1.71 -12.96 18.78
C ARG A 476 -2.20 -14.35 18.39
N VAL A 477 -2.57 -15.16 19.38
CA VAL A 477 -2.93 -16.56 19.18
C VAL A 477 -4.44 -16.72 19.26
N SER A 478 -4.99 -17.56 18.38
CA SER A 478 -6.42 -17.86 18.35
C SER A 478 -6.86 -18.66 19.58
N THR A 479 -8.14 -18.49 19.92
CA THR A 479 -8.85 -19.34 20.89
C THR A 479 -10.11 -19.89 20.26
N GLU A 480 -10.51 -21.11 20.66
CA GLU A 480 -11.72 -21.72 20.12
C GLU A 480 -12.98 -21.20 20.83
N PHE A 481 -14.06 -21.10 20.06
CA PHE A 481 -15.40 -20.86 20.54
C PHE A 481 -16.42 -21.53 19.61
N THR A 482 -17.66 -21.64 20.06
CA THR A 482 -18.74 -22.26 19.27
C THR A 482 -19.89 -21.30 19.09
N LEU A 483 -20.33 -21.14 17.85
CA LEU A 483 -21.60 -20.52 17.50
C LEU A 483 -22.65 -21.62 17.42
N ASN A 484 -23.59 -21.64 18.36
CA ASN A 484 -24.65 -22.65 18.38
C ASN A 484 -25.79 -22.27 17.42
N ALA A 485 -26.45 -23.26 16.85
CA ALA A 485 -27.53 -23.05 15.86
C ALA A 485 -28.73 -22.26 16.42
N ASP A 486 -28.88 -22.19 17.75
CA ASP A 486 -29.93 -21.44 18.43
C ASP A 486 -29.59 -19.94 18.64
N GLY A 487 -28.46 -19.49 18.13
CA GLY A 487 -27.99 -18.10 18.32
C GLY A 487 -27.23 -17.89 19.62
N SER A 488 -27.03 -18.91 20.43
CA SER A 488 -26.17 -18.85 21.62
C SER A 488 -24.72 -19.07 21.24
N MET A 489 -23.81 -18.72 22.14
CA MET A 489 -22.36 -18.86 21.94
C MET A 489 -21.69 -19.38 23.21
N THR A 490 -20.69 -20.24 23.06
CA THR A 490 -19.92 -20.82 24.16
C THR A 490 -18.41 -20.77 23.89
N GLY A 491 -17.63 -20.56 24.94
CA GLY A 491 -16.17 -20.60 24.92
C GLY A 491 -15.51 -19.33 24.36
N GLY A 492 -14.17 -19.38 24.36
CA GLY A 492 -13.29 -18.42 23.70
C GLY A 492 -12.97 -17.16 24.49
N THR A 493 -11.65 -16.88 24.62
CA THR A 493 -11.16 -15.64 25.26
C THR A 493 -11.16 -14.46 24.29
N ALA A 494 -11.30 -14.69 22.98
CA ALA A 494 -11.48 -13.62 22.00
C ALA A 494 -12.80 -12.85 22.21
N TRP A 495 -13.80 -13.50 22.80
CA TRP A 495 -15.13 -12.97 23.06
C TRP A 495 -15.55 -13.12 24.53
N PRO A 496 -14.82 -12.48 25.49
CA PRO A 496 -15.12 -12.65 26.89
C PRO A 496 -16.52 -12.11 27.22
N ASN A 497 -17.28 -12.89 27.98
CA ASN A 497 -18.64 -12.54 28.44
C ASN A 497 -19.71 -12.40 27.34
N VAL A 498 -19.42 -12.76 26.08
CA VAL A 498 -20.40 -12.77 25.01
C VAL A 498 -21.13 -14.12 24.99
N LYS A 499 -22.47 -14.08 24.81
CA LYS A 499 -23.32 -15.27 24.90
C LYS A 499 -24.23 -15.46 23.66
N VAL A 500 -24.28 -14.48 22.77
CA VAL A 500 -25.22 -14.48 21.64
C VAL A 500 -24.56 -14.01 20.35
N TRP A 501 -25.05 -14.53 19.24
CA TRP A 501 -24.68 -14.11 17.90
C TRP A 501 -25.90 -14.07 16.98
N ASN A 502 -25.83 -13.30 15.93
CA ASN A 502 -26.79 -13.33 14.81
C ASN A 502 -26.09 -13.03 13.49
N PHE A 503 -26.77 -13.30 12.39
CA PHE A 503 -26.23 -13.07 11.06
C PHE A 503 -27.26 -12.40 10.16
N ASP A 504 -26.88 -11.29 9.56
CA ASP A 504 -27.63 -10.64 8.49
C ASP A 504 -27.07 -11.06 7.13
N THR A 505 -27.84 -11.89 6.43
CA THR A 505 -27.47 -12.41 5.11
C THR A 505 -27.41 -11.33 4.03
N SER A 506 -28.18 -10.25 4.19
CA SER A 506 -28.25 -9.17 3.19
C SER A 506 -26.98 -8.35 3.14
N SER A 507 -26.32 -8.16 4.29
CA SER A 507 -25.08 -7.38 4.43
C SER A 507 -23.83 -8.24 4.66
N ASN A 508 -23.96 -9.59 4.69
CA ASN A 508 -22.90 -10.51 5.11
C ASN A 508 -22.27 -10.11 6.45
N THR A 509 -23.10 -9.72 7.41
CA THR A 509 -22.65 -9.23 8.71
C THR A 509 -22.99 -10.22 9.82
N LEU A 510 -21.96 -10.80 10.41
CA LEU A 510 -22.02 -11.56 11.65
C LEU A 510 -21.90 -10.61 12.83
N THR A 511 -22.87 -10.63 13.73
CA THR A 511 -22.79 -9.87 14.98
C THR A 511 -22.54 -10.82 16.14
N ILE A 512 -21.43 -10.63 16.84
CA ILE A 512 -21.09 -11.36 18.07
C ILE A 512 -21.19 -10.36 19.24
N GLY A 513 -22.19 -10.58 20.09
CA GLY A 513 -22.55 -9.57 21.09
C GLY A 513 -23.03 -8.28 20.43
N THR A 514 -22.22 -7.22 20.51
CA THR A 514 -22.47 -5.94 19.84
C THR A 514 -21.50 -5.64 18.70
N THR A 515 -20.52 -6.52 18.49
CA THR A 515 -19.47 -6.32 17.48
C THR A 515 -19.92 -6.86 16.14
N LYS A 516 -19.92 -6.00 15.13
CA LYS A 516 -20.27 -6.33 13.74
C LYS A 516 -19.02 -6.73 12.96
N LEU A 517 -19.09 -7.86 12.29
CA LEU A 517 -18.00 -8.51 11.58
C LEU A 517 -18.44 -8.80 10.14
N LYS A 518 -17.60 -8.48 9.18
CA LYS A 518 -17.82 -8.88 7.77
C LYS A 518 -17.35 -10.31 7.59
N VAL A 519 -18.13 -11.13 6.89
CA VAL A 519 -17.80 -12.53 6.59
C VAL A 519 -17.61 -12.74 5.10
N GLN A 520 -16.75 -13.70 4.76
CA GLN A 520 -16.60 -14.19 3.39
C GLN A 520 -16.13 -15.64 3.36
N ARG A 521 -16.34 -16.30 2.22
CA ARG A 521 -15.74 -17.60 1.93
C ARG A 521 -14.28 -17.41 1.58
N GLU A 522 -13.42 -18.29 2.10
CA GLU A 522 -11.99 -18.24 1.82
C GLU A 522 -11.36 -19.64 1.88
N VAL A 523 -10.09 -19.72 1.53
CA VAL A 523 -9.27 -20.90 1.71
C VAL A 523 -8.73 -20.93 3.14
N ASP A 524 -8.81 -22.08 3.80
CA ASP A 524 -8.04 -22.37 5.00
C ASP A 524 -6.62 -22.78 4.57
N TRP A 525 -5.71 -21.81 4.58
CA TRP A 525 -4.35 -22.00 4.10
C TRP A 525 -3.47 -22.82 5.04
N GLU A 526 -3.82 -22.90 6.31
CA GLU A 526 -3.13 -23.71 7.30
C GLU A 526 -3.57 -25.18 7.30
N ALA A 527 -4.70 -25.50 6.73
CA ALA A 527 -5.17 -26.88 6.62
C ALA A 527 -4.33 -27.69 5.62
N SER A 528 -4.14 -28.96 5.93
CA SER A 528 -3.43 -29.91 5.05
C SER A 528 -4.25 -31.19 4.86
N PRO A 529 -4.82 -31.41 3.66
CA PRO A 529 -4.83 -30.52 2.50
C PRO A 529 -5.63 -29.23 2.75
N ARG A 530 -5.33 -28.18 1.98
CA ARG A 530 -6.10 -26.92 2.02
C ARG A 530 -7.56 -27.20 1.68
N LYS A 531 -8.46 -26.49 2.35
CA LYS A 531 -9.91 -26.65 2.19
C LYS A 531 -10.61 -25.29 2.19
N LEU A 532 -11.87 -25.26 1.81
CA LEU A 532 -12.72 -24.08 1.95
C LEU A 532 -13.08 -23.85 3.41
N THR A 533 -13.20 -22.59 3.78
CA THR A 533 -13.70 -22.15 5.08
C THR A 533 -14.50 -20.85 4.94
N ILE A 534 -15.02 -20.36 6.05
CA ILE A 534 -15.60 -19.02 6.19
C ILE A 534 -14.76 -18.28 7.21
N VAL A 535 -14.44 -17.02 6.89
CA VAL A 535 -13.67 -16.14 7.75
C VAL A 535 -14.45 -14.88 8.09
N TYR A 536 -14.11 -14.24 9.19
CA TYR A 536 -14.62 -12.92 9.53
C TYR A 536 -13.51 -11.94 9.90
N SER A 537 -13.81 -10.68 9.69
CA SER A 537 -13.03 -9.55 10.23
C SER A 537 -13.93 -8.39 10.62
N GLY A 538 -13.57 -7.70 11.69
CA GLY A 538 -14.20 -6.48 12.15
C GLY A 538 -13.24 -5.62 12.94
N VAL A 539 -13.61 -4.36 13.16
CA VAL A 539 -12.81 -3.39 13.88
C VAL A 539 -13.61 -2.75 15.00
N SER A 540 -12.97 -2.49 16.11
CA SER A 540 -13.54 -1.76 17.24
C SER A 540 -12.44 -0.98 17.96
N GLY A 541 -12.56 0.35 17.97
CA GLY A 541 -11.54 1.21 18.57
C GLY A 541 -10.17 1.02 17.92
N SER A 542 -9.18 0.59 18.69
CA SER A 542 -7.79 0.44 18.22
C SER A 542 -7.43 -0.95 17.72
N LYS A 543 -8.38 -1.89 17.66
CA LYS A 543 -8.10 -3.29 17.33
C LYS A 543 -9.05 -3.89 16.30
N SER A 544 -8.60 -4.98 15.69
CA SER A 544 -9.42 -5.86 14.84
C SER A 544 -9.77 -7.15 15.56
N PHE A 545 -10.80 -7.82 15.05
CA PHE A 545 -11.16 -9.20 15.41
C PHE A 545 -11.09 -10.05 14.15
N TRP A 546 -10.34 -11.13 14.21
CA TRP A 546 -10.22 -12.11 13.14
C TRP A 546 -10.81 -13.44 13.55
N GLY A 547 -11.42 -14.15 12.62
CA GLY A 547 -11.91 -15.49 12.87
C GLY A 547 -11.94 -16.37 11.65
N LYS A 548 -11.84 -17.67 11.92
CA LYS A 548 -11.88 -18.73 10.93
C LYS A 548 -12.71 -19.89 11.46
N LYS A 549 -13.64 -20.40 10.64
CA LYS A 549 -14.41 -21.59 10.95
C LYS A 549 -13.55 -22.85 10.76
N LYS A 550 -13.66 -23.81 11.69
CA LYS A 550 -12.93 -25.09 11.65
C LYS A 550 -13.58 -26.17 10.82
#